data_1f5d74f881f8be093c4554eddd0f096f
#
_entry.id   1f5d74f881f8be093c4554eddd0f096f
#
_cell.length_a   1.000
_cell.length_b   1.000
_cell.length_c   1.000
_cell.angle_alpha   90.00
_cell.angle_beta   90.00
_cell.angle_gamma   90.00
#
_symmetry.space_group_name_H-M   'P 1'
#
loop_
_entity.id
_entity.type
_entity.pdbx_description
1 polymer ?
#
loop_
_entity_poly.entity_id
_entity_poly.type
_entity_poly.pdbx_seq_one_letter_code
_entity_poly.pdbx_strand_id
1 'polypeptide(L)'
;WYRSRGLGDVYKRQVIDHSVMVDHFGTSESKDLNTKLEYERNTERYKLLKWGQQAFKNLRIVPPNNGIIHQINIEYIARVIYEKEGMLYPDTVVGTDSHTTMVNGLGVLGWGVGGIEAEAAMLGQPIPMLLPEVIGFELTGELGQTTTATDLVLTIVQMLREKNVVGKFVEFYGSGLDSLTIADRCTISNMAPEYGATCGFFPIDSLTIEYLKMTGKDEEHLKIVDNYSKECGFFRDDSQNIKYTDTLSLDTVSYTHLTLPTIAIV
;
A
#
# COMPACT_ATOMS: atom_id res chain seq x y z
N TRP A 1 -2.42 -21.19 11.28
CA TRP A 1 -0.98 -21.43 11.45
C TRP A 1 -0.37 -21.76 10.10
N TYR A 2 0.07 -20.75 9.35
CA TYR A 2 0.88 -20.98 8.17
C TYR A 2 2.32 -21.26 8.62
N ARG A 3 2.76 -22.50 8.53
CA ARG A 3 4.18 -22.83 8.47
C ARG A 3 4.66 -22.50 7.07
N SER A 4 5.36 -21.37 6.90
CA SER A 4 6.18 -21.19 5.70
C SER A 4 7.25 -22.29 5.68
N ARG A 5 7.09 -23.23 4.76
CA ARG A 5 8.10 -24.26 4.53
C ARG A 5 9.26 -23.66 3.75
N GLY A 6 10.19 -23.02 4.48
CA GLY A 6 11.49 -22.66 3.94
C GLY A 6 11.51 -21.48 2.97
N LEU A 7 12.71 -21.07 2.59
CA LEU A 7 13.05 -19.99 1.66
C LEU A 7 12.35 -20.02 0.28
N GLY A 8 11.58 -21.08 -0.02
CA GLY A 8 10.94 -21.28 -1.32
C GLY A 8 9.59 -20.63 -1.51
N ASP A 9 8.87 -20.29 -0.44
CA ASP A 9 7.44 -19.97 -0.52
C ASP A 9 7.11 -18.49 -0.49
N VAL A 10 8.06 -17.60 -0.17
CA VAL A 10 7.86 -16.16 -0.10
C VAL A 10 8.44 -15.50 -1.35
N TYR A 11 7.61 -14.77 -2.09
CA TYR A 11 8.10 -13.93 -3.18
C TYR A 11 8.77 -12.69 -2.60
N LYS A 12 10.01 -12.45 -3.03
CA LYS A 12 10.82 -11.29 -2.61
C LYS A 12 10.98 -10.34 -3.77
N ARG A 13 10.76 -9.07 -3.51
CA ARG A 13 11.00 -8.00 -4.48
C ARG A 13 11.87 -6.94 -3.84
N GLN A 14 12.97 -6.62 -4.50
CA GLN A 14 13.82 -5.51 -4.14
C GLN A 14 13.56 -4.37 -5.11
N VAL A 15 13.02 -3.28 -4.60
CA VAL A 15 12.86 -2.03 -5.35
C VAL A 15 14.02 -1.12 -4.99
N ILE A 16 14.67 -0.52 -5.98
CA ILE A 16 15.70 0.48 -5.76
C ILE A 16 15.00 1.79 -5.47
N ASP A 17 14.99 2.17 -4.22
CA ASP A 17 14.29 3.34 -3.71
C ASP A 17 15.26 4.36 -3.13
N HIS A 18 14.98 5.67 -3.32
CA HIS A 18 15.70 6.81 -2.77
C HIS A 18 17.22 6.82 -3.00
N SER A 19 17.74 5.97 -3.88
CA SER A 19 19.19 5.81 -4.07
C SER A 19 19.70 6.47 -5.33
N VAL A 20 18.85 6.86 -6.25
CA VAL A 20 19.27 7.59 -7.45
C VAL A 20 19.37 9.08 -7.14
N MET A 21 20.62 9.56 -7.07
CA MET A 21 20.89 10.98 -6.84
C MET A 21 20.73 11.76 -8.15
N VAL A 22 20.18 12.96 -8.05
CA VAL A 22 20.02 13.86 -9.19
C VAL A 22 21.24 14.80 -9.27
N ASP A 23 22.23 14.41 -10.06
CA ASP A 23 23.43 15.25 -10.33
C ASP A 23 23.23 16.13 -11.58
N HIS A 24 22.45 15.62 -12.54
CA HIS A 24 22.14 16.33 -13.78
C HIS A 24 20.63 16.54 -13.88
N PHE A 25 20.20 17.72 -14.33
CA PHE A 25 18.79 18.07 -14.46
C PHE A 25 18.56 19.01 -15.66
N GLY A 26 17.29 19.16 -16.08
CA GLY A 26 16.87 20.14 -17.07
C GLY A 26 17.22 19.82 -18.53
N THR A 27 17.82 18.66 -18.84
CA THR A 27 18.11 18.23 -20.21
C THR A 27 17.56 16.84 -20.49
N SER A 28 17.38 16.51 -21.77
CA SER A 28 16.95 15.17 -22.20
C SER A 28 17.93 14.06 -21.82
N GLU A 29 19.20 14.38 -21.63
CA GLU A 29 20.27 13.42 -21.31
C GLU A 29 20.41 13.20 -19.78
N SER A 30 19.80 14.06 -18.97
CA SER A 30 19.97 14.04 -17.50
C SER A 30 19.63 12.69 -16.89
N LYS A 31 18.59 12.01 -17.38
CA LYS A 31 18.18 10.69 -16.89
C LYS A 31 19.29 9.65 -17.10
N ASP A 32 19.87 9.60 -18.29
CA ASP A 32 20.89 8.61 -18.64
C ASP A 32 22.20 8.87 -17.89
N LEU A 33 22.58 10.15 -17.75
CA LEU A 33 23.74 10.56 -16.98
C LEU A 33 23.61 10.17 -15.48
N ASN A 34 22.48 10.46 -14.87
CA ASN A 34 22.22 10.09 -13.48
C ASN A 34 22.21 8.55 -13.29
N THR A 35 21.63 7.83 -14.24
CA THR A 35 21.62 6.36 -14.21
C THR A 35 23.05 5.80 -14.29
N LYS A 36 23.87 6.35 -15.17
CA LYS A 36 25.26 5.93 -15.28
C LYS A 36 26.03 6.17 -14.00
N LEU A 37 25.90 7.35 -13.41
CA LEU A 37 26.54 7.69 -12.12
C LEU A 37 26.06 6.79 -10.99
N GLU A 38 24.78 6.46 -10.95
CA GLU A 38 24.23 5.53 -9.96
C GLU A 38 24.87 4.15 -10.05
N TYR A 39 25.03 3.59 -11.25
CA TYR A 39 25.70 2.30 -11.46
C TYR A 39 27.18 2.35 -11.14
N GLU A 40 27.87 3.45 -11.44
CA GLU A 40 29.27 3.63 -11.12
C GLU A 40 29.50 3.70 -9.60
N ARG A 41 28.70 4.48 -8.89
CA ARG A 41 28.78 4.66 -7.42
C ARG A 41 28.46 3.39 -6.65
N ASN A 42 27.48 2.63 -7.10
CA ASN A 42 26.94 1.47 -6.41
C ASN A 42 27.24 0.15 -7.13
N THR A 43 28.36 0.07 -7.84
CA THR A 43 28.72 -1.10 -8.66
C THR A 43 28.69 -2.42 -7.88
N GLU A 44 29.21 -2.45 -6.66
CA GLU A 44 29.24 -3.67 -5.83
C GLU A 44 27.84 -4.11 -5.42
N ARG A 45 26.98 -3.17 -5.04
CA ARG A 45 25.59 -3.43 -4.71
C ARG A 45 24.84 -4.04 -5.90
N TYR A 46 24.98 -3.47 -7.08
CA TYR A 46 24.30 -3.99 -8.27
C TYR A 46 24.84 -5.35 -8.74
N LYS A 47 26.13 -5.60 -8.56
CA LYS A 47 26.71 -6.94 -8.78
C LYS A 47 26.10 -7.97 -7.83
N LEU A 48 25.96 -7.64 -6.54
CA LEU A 48 25.32 -8.51 -5.55
C LEU A 48 23.86 -8.77 -5.89
N LEU A 49 23.11 -7.72 -6.21
CA LEU A 49 21.68 -7.85 -6.55
C LEU A 49 21.48 -8.69 -7.81
N LYS A 50 22.31 -8.49 -8.84
CA LYS A 50 22.27 -9.30 -10.06
C LYS A 50 22.60 -10.77 -9.80
N TRP A 51 23.60 -11.02 -8.97
CA TRP A 51 23.91 -12.39 -8.53
C TRP A 51 22.73 -12.99 -7.76
N GLY A 52 22.16 -12.25 -6.81
CA GLY A 52 21.01 -12.71 -6.02
C GLY A 52 19.81 -13.08 -6.89
N GLN A 53 19.47 -12.26 -7.89
CA GLN A 53 18.37 -12.55 -8.83
C GLN A 53 18.62 -13.83 -9.63
N GLN A 54 19.88 -14.18 -9.89
CA GLN A 54 20.23 -15.43 -10.58
C GLN A 54 20.28 -16.64 -9.63
N ALA A 55 20.70 -16.42 -8.37
CA ALA A 55 20.85 -17.47 -7.36
C ALA A 55 19.51 -17.88 -6.73
N PHE A 56 18.57 -16.96 -6.59
CA PHE A 56 17.28 -17.18 -5.92
C PHE A 56 16.12 -17.11 -6.93
N LYS A 57 15.38 -18.19 -7.08
CA LYS A 57 14.25 -18.29 -8.04
C LYS A 57 13.11 -17.32 -7.74
N ASN A 58 12.92 -16.96 -6.48
CA ASN A 58 11.82 -16.13 -6.01
C ASN A 58 12.22 -14.68 -5.69
N LEU A 59 13.43 -14.25 -6.05
CA LEU A 59 13.90 -12.89 -5.91
C LEU A 59 13.78 -12.13 -7.24
N ARG A 60 13.10 -11.00 -7.22
CA ARG A 60 13.01 -10.08 -8.35
C ARG A 60 13.57 -8.73 -7.97
N ILE A 61 14.36 -8.14 -8.83
CA ILE A 61 14.95 -6.82 -8.64
C ILE A 61 14.29 -5.86 -9.62
N VAL A 62 13.78 -4.75 -9.09
CA VAL A 62 13.33 -3.61 -9.89
C VAL A 62 14.51 -2.66 -10.00
N PRO A 63 15.06 -2.44 -11.21
CA PRO A 63 16.26 -1.61 -11.40
C PRO A 63 15.95 -0.12 -11.17
N PRO A 64 16.99 0.72 -10.97
CA PRO A 64 16.81 2.16 -10.82
C PRO A 64 16.12 2.78 -12.05
N ASN A 65 15.48 3.93 -11.86
CA ASN A 65 14.66 4.66 -12.85
C ASN A 65 13.36 3.96 -13.29
N ASN A 66 12.92 2.94 -12.57
CA ASN A 66 11.59 2.34 -12.75
C ASN A 66 10.60 2.77 -11.66
N GLY A 67 10.87 3.88 -11.02
CA GLY A 67 10.11 4.41 -9.89
C GLY A 67 10.65 3.93 -8.55
N ILE A 68 10.19 4.57 -7.49
CA ILE A 68 10.36 4.15 -6.10
C ILE A 68 9.14 3.34 -5.67
N ILE A 69 9.16 2.77 -4.46
CA ILE A 69 8.04 1.95 -3.96
C ILE A 69 6.69 2.66 -4.05
N HIS A 70 6.64 3.97 -3.80
CA HIS A 70 5.43 4.80 -3.86
C HIS A 70 4.99 5.15 -5.30
N GLN A 71 5.82 4.91 -6.30
CA GLN A 71 5.61 5.25 -7.72
C GLN A 71 5.55 4.02 -8.62
N ILE A 72 5.73 2.83 -8.05
CA ILE A 72 5.52 1.58 -8.75
C ILE A 72 4.04 1.24 -8.73
N ASN A 73 3.56 0.68 -9.84
CA ASN A 73 2.22 0.13 -9.89
C ASN A 73 2.07 -0.96 -8.81
N ILE A 74 1.18 -0.72 -7.87
CA ILE A 74 1.02 -1.59 -6.70
C ILE A 74 0.62 -3.02 -7.06
N GLU A 75 -0.05 -3.23 -8.17
CA GLU A 75 -0.44 -4.54 -8.69
C GLU A 75 0.75 -5.43 -9.09
N TYR A 76 1.93 -4.87 -9.26
CA TYR A 76 3.17 -5.66 -9.41
C TYR A 76 3.71 -6.16 -8.08
N ILE A 77 3.41 -5.46 -7.00
CA ILE A 77 3.84 -5.81 -5.65
C ILE A 77 2.79 -6.73 -5.02
N ALA A 78 1.52 -6.45 -5.25
CA ALA A 78 0.37 -7.12 -4.66
C ALA A 78 -0.56 -7.70 -5.73
N ARG A 79 -1.13 -8.87 -5.47
CA ARG A 79 -2.01 -9.58 -6.38
C ARG A 79 -3.47 -9.61 -5.95
N VAL A 80 -3.77 -9.11 -4.76
CA VAL A 80 -5.06 -9.19 -4.08
C VAL A 80 -5.40 -10.63 -3.66
N ILE A 81 -5.50 -11.55 -4.60
CA ILE A 81 -5.67 -12.98 -4.32
C ILE A 81 -4.56 -13.76 -5.03
N TYR A 82 -3.95 -14.67 -4.30
CA TYR A 82 -3.00 -15.63 -4.84
C TYR A 82 -3.66 -16.97 -5.12
N GLU A 83 -3.19 -17.61 -6.19
CA GLU A 83 -3.44 -19.01 -6.47
C GLU A 83 -2.11 -19.77 -6.44
N LYS A 84 -2.06 -20.84 -5.65
CA LYS A 84 -0.92 -21.73 -5.60
C LYS A 84 -1.36 -23.16 -5.32
N GLU A 85 -0.97 -24.10 -6.19
CA GLU A 85 -1.26 -25.53 -6.01
C GLU A 85 -2.76 -25.85 -5.81
N GLY A 86 -3.64 -25.09 -6.51
CA GLY A 86 -5.09 -25.22 -6.40
C GLY A 86 -5.71 -24.60 -5.15
N MET A 87 -4.93 -23.88 -4.34
CA MET A 87 -5.42 -23.11 -3.20
C MET A 87 -5.46 -21.62 -3.53
N LEU A 88 -6.56 -20.98 -3.16
CA LEU A 88 -6.72 -19.54 -3.18
C LEU A 88 -6.54 -18.97 -1.77
N TYR A 89 -5.87 -17.83 -1.68
CA TYR A 89 -5.70 -17.11 -0.41
C TYR A 89 -5.45 -15.62 -0.65
N PRO A 90 -5.85 -14.74 0.30
CA PRO A 90 -5.60 -13.32 0.19
C PRO A 90 -4.10 -13.02 0.26
N ASP A 91 -3.68 -12.03 -0.52
CA ASP A 91 -2.32 -11.55 -0.50
C ASP A 91 -2.04 -10.68 0.72
N THR A 92 -0.82 -10.77 1.22
CA THR A 92 -0.29 -9.90 2.28
C THR A 92 1.11 -9.43 1.92
N VAL A 93 1.40 -8.19 2.21
CA VAL A 93 2.70 -7.58 1.89
C VAL A 93 3.38 -7.06 3.15
N VAL A 94 4.59 -7.52 3.38
CA VAL A 94 5.47 -7.02 4.45
C VAL A 94 6.70 -6.42 3.81
N GLY A 95 7.04 -5.20 4.16
CA GLY A 95 8.19 -4.50 3.58
C GLY A 95 8.98 -3.71 4.60
N THR A 96 10.26 -3.45 4.30
CA THR A 96 11.13 -2.60 5.13
C THR A 96 10.86 -1.12 4.94
N ASP A 97 10.06 -0.75 3.95
CA ASP A 97 9.62 0.62 3.69
C ASP A 97 8.35 0.94 4.49
N SER A 98 8.32 2.08 5.19
CA SER A 98 7.15 2.53 5.96
C SER A 98 5.92 2.73 5.09
N HIS A 99 6.10 3.04 3.80
CA HIS A 99 5.02 3.25 2.83
C HIS A 99 4.53 1.95 2.15
N THR A 100 4.97 0.79 2.60
CA THR A 100 4.39 -0.51 2.20
C THR A 100 2.88 -0.54 2.40
N THR A 101 2.38 0.24 3.35
CA THR A 101 0.95 0.41 3.63
C THR A 101 0.12 0.91 2.45
N MET A 102 0.73 1.45 1.40
CA MET A 102 0.03 1.90 0.19
C MET A 102 -0.81 0.80 -0.46
N VAL A 103 -0.38 -0.47 -0.36
CA VAL A 103 -1.12 -1.61 -0.95
C VAL A 103 -2.49 -1.84 -0.32
N ASN A 104 -2.72 -1.32 0.89
CA ASN A 104 -4.02 -1.43 1.56
C ASN A 104 -5.15 -0.71 0.80
N GLY A 105 -4.80 0.31 -0.01
CA GLY A 105 -5.76 0.97 -0.90
C GLY A 105 -6.29 0.07 -2.01
N LEU A 106 -5.58 -1.03 -2.33
CA LEU A 106 -6.00 -2.05 -3.28
C LEU A 106 -6.77 -3.22 -2.61
N GLY A 107 -6.96 -3.18 -1.30
CA GLY A 107 -7.57 -4.27 -0.53
C GLY A 107 -6.59 -5.40 -0.18
N VAL A 108 -5.30 -5.10 -0.11
CA VAL A 108 -4.25 -6.03 0.29
C VAL A 108 -3.69 -5.60 1.64
N LEU A 109 -3.68 -6.50 2.61
CA LEU A 109 -3.14 -6.18 3.93
C LEU A 109 -1.61 -6.06 3.85
N GLY A 110 -1.11 -4.84 4.08
CA GLY A 110 0.31 -4.54 4.02
C GLY A 110 0.77 -3.58 5.12
N TRP A 111 1.97 -3.81 5.64
CA TRP A 111 2.58 -2.93 6.64
C TRP A 111 4.10 -2.94 6.58
N GLY A 112 4.70 -1.87 7.13
CA GLY A 112 6.15 -1.75 7.26
C GLY A 112 6.67 -2.49 8.49
N VAL A 113 7.85 -3.08 8.35
CA VAL A 113 8.58 -3.77 9.44
C VAL A 113 10.04 -3.34 9.48
N GLY A 114 10.68 -3.59 10.60
CA GLY A 114 12.13 -3.41 10.71
C GLY A 114 12.93 -4.43 9.88
N GLY A 115 14.20 -4.15 9.63
CA GLY A 115 15.07 -5.03 8.84
C GLY A 115 15.19 -6.44 9.43
N ILE A 116 15.30 -6.56 10.76
CA ILE A 116 15.38 -7.86 11.45
C ILE A 116 14.10 -8.68 11.26
N GLU A 117 12.94 -8.05 11.33
CA GLU A 117 11.65 -8.72 11.11
C GLU A 117 11.50 -9.15 9.65
N ALA A 118 11.96 -8.32 8.71
CA ALA A 118 11.98 -8.69 7.29
C ALA A 118 12.91 -9.89 7.03
N GLU A 119 14.09 -9.93 7.66
CA GLU A 119 15.00 -11.07 7.59
C GLU A 119 14.36 -12.33 8.17
N ALA A 120 13.69 -12.22 9.32
CA ALA A 120 12.97 -13.33 9.93
C ALA A 120 11.87 -13.86 8.99
N ALA A 121 11.09 -12.99 8.38
CA ALA A 121 10.08 -13.35 7.38
C ALA A 121 10.71 -14.04 6.14
N MET A 122 11.85 -13.54 5.65
CA MET A 122 12.58 -14.14 4.54
C MET A 122 13.13 -15.54 4.88
N LEU A 123 13.47 -15.79 6.13
CA LEU A 123 13.93 -17.09 6.63
C LEU A 123 12.75 -18.03 6.98
N GLY A 124 11.50 -17.57 6.80
CA GLY A 124 10.31 -18.36 7.13
C GLY A 124 10.02 -18.44 8.63
N GLN A 125 10.57 -17.53 9.43
CA GLN A 125 10.24 -17.42 10.84
C GLN A 125 8.92 -16.68 11.02
N PRO A 126 8.07 -17.07 11.98
CA PRO A 126 6.83 -16.37 12.26
C PRO A 126 7.13 -14.99 12.88
N ILE A 127 6.42 -13.99 12.42
CA ILE A 127 6.39 -12.67 13.05
C ILE A 127 5.20 -12.68 14.03
N PRO A 128 5.43 -12.60 15.35
CA PRO A 128 4.35 -12.52 16.31
C PRO A 128 3.67 -11.16 16.19
N MET A 129 2.35 -11.17 16.08
CA MET A 129 1.52 -9.96 16.09
C MET A 129 0.44 -10.13 17.16
N LEU A 130 0.30 -9.15 18.03
CA LEU A 130 -0.87 -9.04 18.89
C LEU A 130 -2.08 -8.72 18.01
N LEU A 131 -3.24 -9.27 18.35
CA LEU A 131 -4.47 -8.90 17.66
C LEU A 131 -4.68 -7.39 17.84
N PRO A 132 -4.66 -6.59 16.77
CA PRO A 132 -4.79 -5.16 16.89
C PRO A 132 -6.23 -4.76 17.19
N GLU A 133 -6.39 -3.63 17.84
CA GLU A 133 -7.65 -2.91 17.82
C GLU A 133 -7.91 -2.38 16.41
N VAL A 134 -9.16 -2.44 15.96
CA VAL A 134 -9.57 -1.94 14.64
C VAL A 134 -10.47 -0.72 14.84
N ILE A 135 -10.05 0.39 14.28
CA ILE A 135 -10.81 1.64 14.26
C ILE A 135 -11.51 1.75 12.91
N GLY A 136 -12.84 1.76 12.93
CA GLY A 136 -13.63 2.02 11.74
C GLY A 136 -13.62 3.53 11.42
N PHE A 137 -13.27 3.88 10.17
CA PHE A 137 -13.36 5.26 9.69
C PHE A 137 -14.42 5.35 8.60
N GLU A 138 -15.56 5.91 8.94
CA GLU A 138 -16.67 6.08 8.02
C GLU A 138 -16.48 7.33 7.16
N LEU A 139 -16.53 7.14 5.85
CA LEU A 139 -16.58 8.23 4.89
C LEU A 139 -17.99 8.29 4.29
N THR A 140 -18.63 9.46 4.36
CA THR A 140 -19.95 9.71 3.78
C THR A 140 -19.91 10.91 2.83
N GLY A 141 -20.91 10.99 1.95
CA GLY A 141 -21.02 12.08 0.98
C GLY A 141 -20.05 11.93 -0.20
N GLU A 142 -19.97 12.97 -1.01
CA GLU A 142 -19.10 13.05 -2.20
C GLU A 142 -18.15 14.24 -2.06
N LEU A 143 -16.92 14.09 -2.55
CA LEU A 143 -15.95 15.18 -2.56
C LEU A 143 -16.48 16.35 -3.40
N GLY A 144 -16.49 17.55 -2.81
CA GLY A 144 -16.85 18.77 -3.51
C GLY A 144 -15.90 19.06 -4.67
N GLN A 145 -16.39 19.74 -5.72
CA GLN A 145 -15.58 20.07 -6.91
C GLN A 145 -14.33 20.90 -6.62
N THR A 146 -14.28 21.59 -5.49
CA THR A 146 -13.16 22.42 -5.06
C THR A 146 -12.24 21.73 -4.04
N THR A 147 -12.60 20.54 -3.57
CA THR A 147 -11.83 19.77 -2.58
C THR A 147 -10.89 18.82 -3.32
N THR A 148 -9.62 18.88 -2.99
CA THR A 148 -8.63 17.98 -3.56
C THR A 148 -8.49 16.70 -2.72
N ALA A 149 -7.99 15.61 -3.33
CA ALA A 149 -7.63 14.41 -2.59
C ALA A 149 -6.62 14.70 -1.47
N THR A 150 -5.72 15.65 -1.67
CA THR A 150 -4.75 16.10 -0.66
C THR A 150 -5.44 16.69 0.57
N ASP A 151 -6.47 17.52 0.39
CA ASP A 151 -7.22 18.12 1.49
C ASP A 151 -7.89 17.03 2.33
N LEU A 152 -8.51 16.05 1.67
CA LEU A 152 -9.12 14.89 2.34
C LEU A 152 -8.09 14.10 3.14
N VAL A 153 -6.95 13.77 2.52
CA VAL A 153 -5.89 12.99 3.17
C VAL A 153 -5.38 13.70 4.42
N LEU A 154 -5.11 15.02 4.34
CA LEU A 154 -4.60 15.78 5.47
C LEU A 154 -5.62 15.86 6.62
N THR A 155 -6.90 15.96 6.30
CA THR A 155 -7.97 15.93 7.30
C THR A 155 -8.06 14.58 8.00
N ILE A 156 -8.03 13.50 7.23
CA ILE A 156 -8.02 12.14 7.79
C ILE A 156 -6.81 11.96 8.72
N VAL A 157 -5.63 12.41 8.29
CA VAL A 157 -4.40 12.34 9.11
C VAL A 157 -4.58 13.10 10.41
N GLN A 158 -5.13 14.31 10.37
CA GLN A 158 -5.40 15.10 11.58
C GLN A 158 -6.35 14.37 12.53
N MET A 159 -7.52 13.93 12.03
CA MET A 159 -8.53 13.25 12.85
C MET A 159 -7.99 11.97 13.50
N LEU A 160 -7.24 11.17 12.74
CA LEU A 160 -6.66 9.93 13.27
C LEU A 160 -5.54 10.18 14.28
N ARG A 161 -4.74 11.25 14.10
CA ARG A 161 -3.76 11.68 15.12
C ARG A 161 -4.43 12.13 16.41
N GLU A 162 -5.48 12.92 16.32
CA GLU A 162 -6.26 13.36 17.47
C GLU A 162 -6.92 12.17 18.20
N LYS A 163 -7.36 11.15 17.45
CA LYS A 163 -7.90 9.90 17.99
C LYS A 163 -6.85 9.01 18.64
N ASN A 164 -5.58 9.20 18.33
CA ASN A 164 -4.46 8.36 18.80
C ASN A 164 -4.61 6.88 18.41
N VAL A 165 -4.39 6.61 17.14
CA VAL A 165 -4.50 5.26 16.54
C VAL A 165 -3.16 4.51 16.50
N VAL A 166 -2.19 4.89 17.31
CA VAL A 166 -0.86 4.28 17.34
C VAL A 166 -0.96 2.78 17.61
N GLY A 167 -0.37 1.99 16.70
CA GLY A 167 -0.36 0.52 16.78
C GLY A 167 -1.70 -0.15 16.49
N LYS A 168 -2.73 0.60 16.10
CA LYS A 168 -4.04 0.08 15.71
C LYS A 168 -4.13 -0.10 14.20
N PHE A 169 -5.13 -0.84 13.75
CA PHE A 169 -5.55 -0.88 12.37
C PHE A 169 -6.66 0.15 12.15
N VAL A 170 -6.66 0.80 11.01
CA VAL A 170 -7.77 1.65 10.57
C VAL A 170 -8.41 0.99 9.36
N GLU A 171 -9.72 0.84 9.36
CA GLU A 171 -10.48 0.31 8.25
C GLU A 171 -11.47 1.38 7.75
N PHE A 172 -11.37 1.70 6.46
CA PHE A 172 -12.21 2.71 5.83
C PHE A 172 -13.47 2.06 5.23
N TYR A 173 -14.62 2.65 5.49
CA TYR A 173 -15.91 2.16 5.00
C TYR A 173 -16.89 3.33 4.75
N GLY A 174 -18.08 3.01 4.23
CA GLY A 174 -19.16 3.95 4.01
C GLY A 174 -19.30 4.41 2.55
N SER A 175 -20.38 5.14 2.27
CA SER A 175 -20.76 5.56 0.91
C SER A 175 -19.76 6.51 0.24
N GLY A 176 -19.00 7.27 1.03
CA GLY A 176 -17.96 8.19 0.51
C GLY A 176 -16.85 7.48 -0.27
N LEU A 177 -16.68 6.15 -0.08
CA LEU A 177 -15.69 5.38 -0.85
C LEU A 177 -15.99 5.35 -2.35
N ASP A 178 -17.23 5.54 -2.77
CA ASP A 178 -17.65 5.54 -4.19
C ASP A 178 -17.05 6.72 -4.97
N SER A 179 -16.73 7.80 -4.27
CA SER A 179 -16.11 8.99 -4.86
C SER A 179 -14.58 8.94 -4.91
N LEU A 180 -13.95 7.93 -4.29
CA LEU A 180 -12.50 7.79 -4.19
C LEU A 180 -11.96 6.80 -5.22
N THR A 181 -11.04 7.27 -6.05
CA THR A 181 -10.27 6.39 -6.93
C THR A 181 -9.34 5.47 -6.13
N ILE A 182 -8.86 4.39 -6.74
CA ILE A 182 -7.82 3.54 -6.11
C ILE A 182 -6.57 4.36 -5.76
N ALA A 183 -6.20 5.34 -6.57
CA ALA A 183 -5.07 6.23 -6.29
C ALA A 183 -5.28 7.05 -5.00
N ASP A 184 -6.50 7.57 -4.78
CA ASP A 184 -6.84 8.32 -3.57
C ASP A 184 -6.79 7.42 -2.33
N ARG A 185 -7.36 6.21 -2.42
CA ARG A 185 -7.31 5.20 -1.36
C ARG A 185 -5.87 4.81 -1.03
N CYS A 186 -5.04 4.59 -2.05
CA CYS A 186 -3.62 4.30 -1.88
C CYS A 186 -2.87 5.44 -1.20
N THR A 187 -3.21 6.69 -1.52
CA THR A 187 -2.61 7.88 -0.87
C THR A 187 -2.97 7.94 0.61
N ILE A 188 -4.23 7.70 0.96
CA ILE A 188 -4.68 7.64 2.36
C ILE A 188 -3.97 6.50 3.10
N SER A 189 -3.92 5.32 2.51
CA SER A 189 -3.25 4.15 3.08
C SER A 189 -1.74 4.37 3.24
N ASN A 190 -1.11 5.06 2.29
CA ASN A 190 0.31 5.39 2.31
C ASN A 190 0.69 6.24 3.51
N MET A 191 -0.22 7.09 3.99
CA MET A 191 -0.04 7.97 5.13
C MET A 191 -0.29 7.28 6.49
N ALA A 192 -0.44 5.96 6.52
CA ALA A 192 -0.65 5.24 7.78
C ALA A 192 0.46 5.50 8.83
N PRO A 193 1.75 5.53 8.48
CA PRO A 193 2.80 5.91 9.41
C PRO A 193 2.63 7.33 9.96
N GLU A 194 2.19 8.27 9.14
CA GLU A 194 2.01 9.67 9.51
C GLU A 194 0.88 9.87 10.50
N TYR A 195 -0.22 9.12 10.42
CA TYR A 195 -1.24 9.16 11.48
C TYR A 195 -1.00 8.14 12.60
N GLY A 196 0.04 7.32 12.49
CA GLY A 196 0.52 6.42 13.55
C GLY A 196 -0.12 5.03 13.56
N ALA A 197 -0.98 4.70 12.62
CA ALA A 197 -1.58 3.37 12.52
C ALA A 197 -0.60 2.35 11.89
N THR A 198 -0.82 1.08 12.16
CA THR A 198 -0.07 0.00 11.50
C THR A 198 -0.46 -0.11 10.03
N CYS A 199 -1.73 0.06 9.70
CA CYS A 199 -2.23 0.13 8.33
C CYS A 199 -3.53 0.94 8.25
N GLY A 200 -3.88 1.39 7.04
CA GLY A 200 -5.16 2.00 6.71
C GLY A 200 -5.79 1.22 5.56
N PHE A 201 -6.69 0.30 5.87
CA PHE A 201 -7.21 -0.70 4.97
C PHE A 201 -8.49 -0.26 4.28
N PHE A 202 -8.58 -0.52 2.97
CA PHE A 202 -9.78 -0.34 2.16
C PHE A 202 -10.33 -1.68 1.70
N PRO A 203 -11.67 -1.83 1.59
CA PRO A 203 -12.26 -3.06 1.11
C PRO A 203 -12.00 -3.28 -0.38
N ILE A 204 -12.06 -4.54 -0.80
CA ILE A 204 -12.10 -4.90 -2.22
C ILE A 204 -13.49 -4.59 -2.75
N ASP A 205 -13.57 -3.87 -3.88
CA ASP A 205 -14.84 -3.54 -4.54
C ASP A 205 -14.70 -3.55 -6.08
N SER A 206 -15.71 -3.03 -6.77
CA SER A 206 -15.71 -2.95 -8.23
C SER A 206 -14.57 -2.09 -8.78
N LEU A 207 -14.17 -1.02 -8.06
CA LEU A 207 -13.06 -0.17 -8.47
C LEU A 207 -11.72 -0.91 -8.37
N THR A 208 -11.55 -1.82 -7.40
CA THR A 208 -10.38 -2.71 -7.33
C THR A 208 -10.29 -3.60 -8.57
N ILE A 209 -11.41 -4.22 -8.97
CA ILE A 209 -11.46 -5.08 -10.16
C ILE A 209 -11.17 -4.27 -11.44
N GLU A 210 -11.77 -3.08 -11.56
CA GLU A 210 -11.53 -2.18 -12.70
C GLU A 210 -10.08 -1.74 -12.80
N TYR A 211 -9.47 -1.37 -11.67
CA TYR A 211 -8.04 -1.02 -11.61
C TYR A 211 -7.15 -2.19 -12.04
N LEU A 212 -7.41 -3.40 -11.55
CA LEU A 212 -6.66 -4.58 -11.95
C LEU A 212 -6.80 -4.88 -13.45
N LYS A 213 -7.99 -4.68 -14.01
CA LYS A 213 -8.25 -4.81 -15.45
C LYS A 213 -7.49 -3.76 -16.25
N MET A 214 -7.55 -2.50 -15.84
CA MET A 214 -6.85 -1.38 -16.47
C MET A 214 -5.33 -1.59 -16.46
N THR A 215 -4.79 -2.18 -15.41
CA THR A 215 -3.36 -2.47 -15.25
C THR A 215 -2.91 -3.79 -15.86
N GLY A 216 -3.78 -4.45 -16.65
CA GLY A 216 -3.43 -5.58 -17.51
C GLY A 216 -3.46 -6.95 -16.85
N LYS A 217 -4.24 -7.12 -15.78
CA LYS A 217 -4.53 -8.47 -15.26
C LYS A 217 -5.46 -9.21 -16.24
N ASP A 218 -5.20 -10.50 -16.41
CA ASP A 218 -6.03 -11.34 -17.28
C ASP A 218 -7.43 -11.59 -16.69
N GLU A 219 -8.36 -11.92 -17.55
CA GLU A 219 -9.77 -12.13 -17.19
C GLU A 219 -9.97 -13.32 -16.21
N GLU A 220 -9.07 -14.29 -16.21
CA GLU A 220 -9.10 -15.41 -15.29
C GLU A 220 -8.78 -14.95 -13.87
N HIS A 221 -7.72 -14.18 -13.71
CA HIS A 221 -7.35 -13.60 -12.44
C HIS A 221 -8.42 -12.64 -11.88
N LEU A 222 -9.01 -11.81 -12.75
CA LEU A 222 -10.10 -10.91 -12.33
C LEU A 222 -11.30 -11.69 -11.79
N LYS A 223 -11.70 -12.80 -12.44
CA LYS A 223 -12.76 -13.70 -11.95
C LYS A 223 -12.41 -14.36 -10.63
N ILE A 224 -11.15 -14.76 -10.45
CA ILE A 224 -10.68 -15.31 -9.18
C ILE A 224 -10.81 -14.28 -8.07
N VAL A 225 -10.34 -13.05 -8.29
CA VAL A 225 -10.43 -11.97 -7.29
C VAL A 225 -11.89 -11.68 -6.94
N ASP A 226 -12.75 -11.50 -7.94
CA ASP A 226 -14.15 -11.17 -7.74
C ASP A 226 -14.91 -12.28 -6.98
N ASN A 227 -14.83 -13.52 -7.47
CA ASN A 227 -15.54 -14.64 -6.87
C ASN A 227 -15.03 -14.96 -5.46
N TYR A 228 -13.70 -15.05 -5.28
CA TYR A 228 -13.13 -15.37 -3.99
C TYR A 228 -13.47 -14.32 -2.93
N SER A 229 -13.36 -13.02 -3.31
CA SER A 229 -13.66 -11.94 -2.39
C SER A 229 -15.12 -11.94 -1.94
N LYS A 230 -16.05 -12.25 -2.84
CA LYS A 230 -17.48 -12.35 -2.52
C LYS A 230 -17.79 -13.56 -1.65
N GLU A 231 -17.27 -14.74 -1.99
CA GLU A 231 -17.48 -15.99 -1.25
C GLU A 231 -16.89 -15.94 0.17
N CYS A 232 -15.76 -15.26 0.33
CA CYS A 232 -15.09 -15.14 1.64
C CYS A 232 -15.53 -13.90 2.45
N GLY A 233 -16.43 -13.07 1.92
CA GLY A 233 -16.91 -11.86 2.60
C GLY A 233 -15.88 -10.73 2.67
N PHE A 234 -14.90 -10.70 1.76
CA PHE A 234 -13.91 -9.62 1.64
C PHE A 234 -14.35 -8.52 0.66
N PHE A 235 -15.34 -8.83 -0.16
CA PHE A 235 -15.91 -7.83 -1.07
C PHE A 235 -16.80 -6.88 -0.29
N ARG A 236 -16.68 -5.58 -0.60
CA ARG A 236 -17.44 -4.53 0.08
C ARG A 236 -18.95 -4.83 0.04
N ASP A 237 -19.55 -4.82 1.20
CA ASP A 237 -20.97 -4.96 1.41
C ASP A 237 -21.42 -3.99 2.52
N ASP A 238 -21.94 -2.84 2.11
CA ASP A 238 -22.38 -1.78 3.03
C ASP A 238 -23.62 -2.16 3.86
N SER A 239 -24.25 -3.32 3.58
CA SER A 239 -25.35 -3.85 4.40
C SER A 239 -24.87 -4.56 5.67
N GLN A 240 -23.60 -4.91 5.76
CA GLN A 240 -23.01 -5.61 6.91
C GLN A 240 -22.81 -4.66 8.08
N ASN A 241 -23.32 -5.03 9.23
CA ASN A 241 -23.08 -4.30 10.48
C ASN A 241 -21.79 -4.80 11.14
N ILE A 242 -20.66 -4.27 10.69
CA ILE A 242 -19.33 -4.60 11.23
C ILE A 242 -19.16 -3.88 12.58
N LYS A 243 -18.66 -4.62 13.57
CA LYS A 243 -18.33 -4.05 14.88
C LYS A 243 -16.84 -3.75 14.96
N TYR A 244 -16.53 -2.48 15.05
CA TYR A 244 -15.19 -1.97 15.31
C TYR A 244 -14.94 -1.79 16.81
N THR A 245 -13.68 -1.70 17.20
CA THR A 245 -13.32 -1.35 18.59
C THR A 245 -13.77 0.06 18.93
N ASP A 246 -13.63 0.99 17.97
CA ASP A 246 -14.11 2.36 18.06
C ASP A 246 -14.33 2.90 16.62
N THR A 247 -15.03 4.02 16.48
CA THR A 247 -15.34 4.58 15.18
C THR A 247 -15.08 6.08 15.11
N LEU A 248 -14.79 6.55 13.88
CA LEU A 248 -14.78 7.94 13.48
C LEU A 248 -15.64 8.09 12.21
N SER A 249 -16.20 9.26 11.97
CA SER A 249 -16.90 9.55 10.72
C SER A 249 -16.50 10.93 10.16
N LEU A 250 -16.43 11.03 8.85
CA LEU A 250 -16.17 12.26 8.12
C LEU A 250 -17.19 12.37 6.97
N ASP A 251 -17.97 13.45 7.01
CA ASP A 251 -18.81 13.85 5.88
C ASP A 251 -17.99 14.72 4.93
N THR A 252 -17.69 14.18 3.75
CA THR A 252 -16.86 14.83 2.74
C THR A 252 -17.55 16.04 2.07
N VAL A 253 -18.89 16.13 2.15
CA VAL A 253 -19.66 17.27 1.62
C VAL A 253 -19.48 18.53 2.48
N SER A 254 -19.52 18.37 3.80
CA SER A 254 -19.38 19.48 4.75
C SER A 254 -17.95 19.96 4.92
N TYR A 255 -16.99 19.21 4.38
CA TYR A 255 -15.58 19.57 4.42
C TYR A 255 -15.24 20.53 3.27
N THR A 256 -15.15 21.80 3.58
CA THR A 256 -15.00 22.83 2.55
C THR A 256 -13.61 23.41 2.39
N HIS A 257 -12.73 23.39 3.38
CA HIS A 257 -11.31 23.78 3.29
C HIS A 257 -10.57 23.58 4.60
N LEU A 258 -9.35 23.04 4.55
CA LEU A 258 -8.31 23.35 5.52
C LEU A 258 -7.95 24.82 5.37
N THR A 259 -8.47 25.67 6.23
CA THR A 259 -7.86 26.97 6.41
C THR A 259 -6.49 26.71 7.05
N LEU A 260 -5.43 26.81 6.26
CA LEU A 260 -4.09 26.89 6.83
C LEU A 260 -4.15 27.98 7.91
N PRO A 261 -3.71 27.73 9.14
CA PRO A 261 -3.63 28.78 10.14
C PRO A 261 -2.76 29.87 9.54
N THR A 262 -3.37 31.03 9.32
CA THR A 262 -2.63 32.22 8.91
C THR A 262 -1.66 32.49 10.05
N ILE A 263 -0.40 32.12 9.88
CA ILE A 263 0.64 32.54 10.81
C ILE A 263 0.69 34.07 10.62
N ALA A 264 0.02 34.77 11.51
CA ALA A 264 0.22 36.21 11.63
C ALA A 264 1.70 36.37 12.05
N ILE A 265 2.54 36.72 11.09
CA ILE A 265 3.88 37.22 11.38
C ILE A 265 3.68 38.60 12.00
N VAL A 266 3.85 38.65 13.32
CA VAL A 266 4.00 39.92 14.06
C VAL A 266 5.49 40.25 14.06
#